data_dfdf02ed225b492a0bb4c33915b764a9
#
_entry.id   dfdf02ed225b492a0bb4c33915b764a9
#
_cell.length_a   1.000
_cell.length_b   1.000
_cell.length_c   1.000
_cell.angle_alpha   90.00
_cell.angle_beta   90.00
_cell.angle_gamma   90.00
#
_symmetry.space_group_name_H-M   'P 1'
#
loop_
_entity.id
_entity.type
_entity.pdbx_description
1 polymer ?
#
loop_
_entity_poly.entity_id
_entity_poly.type
_entity_poly.pdbx_seq_one_letter_code
_entity_poly.pdbx_strand_id
1 'polypeptide(L)'
;SKIPYKALMTNYMLLNGPNLNLLGTREPDLYGSETLEDIEAHLVEISKDKECNLICHQSNAEHELVDLIHSAKDSQVKCIIINPGALTHSSIALRDALTGVNIPFIEVHISNIYAREDFRQKSYLSDIAEGVISGLGVEGYELALVKAMKKFN
;
A
#
# COMPACT_ATOMS: atom_id res chain seq x y z
N SER A 1 -33.88 10.90 -5.50
CA SER A 1 -32.68 11.72 -5.76
C SER A 1 -31.56 10.85 -6.30
N LYS A 2 -30.80 11.39 -7.22
CA LYS A 2 -29.66 10.66 -7.80
C LYS A 2 -28.49 10.67 -6.82
N ILE A 3 -27.87 9.51 -6.64
CA ILE A 3 -26.62 9.41 -5.88
C ILE A 3 -25.53 10.15 -6.67
N PRO A 4 -24.76 11.05 -6.04
CA PRO A 4 -23.67 11.74 -6.73
C PRO A 4 -22.70 10.75 -7.37
N TYR A 5 -22.19 11.06 -8.56
CA TYR A 5 -21.26 10.20 -9.29
C TYR A 5 -20.08 9.73 -8.41
N LYS A 6 -19.47 10.63 -7.63
CA LYS A 6 -18.36 10.30 -6.73
C LYS A 6 -18.72 9.27 -5.66
N ALA A 7 -20.00 9.22 -5.23
CA ALA A 7 -20.45 8.25 -4.23
C ALA A 7 -20.55 6.83 -4.81
N LEU A 8 -20.51 6.68 -6.14
CA LEU A 8 -20.54 5.38 -6.82
C LEU A 8 -19.14 4.84 -7.11
N MET A 9 -18.09 5.66 -6.90
CA MET A 9 -16.71 5.24 -7.18
C MET A 9 -16.18 4.35 -6.05
N THR A 10 -15.50 3.28 -6.45
CA THR A 10 -14.86 2.37 -5.52
C THR A 10 -13.60 3.02 -4.96
N ASN A 11 -13.44 2.94 -3.64
CA ASN A 11 -12.30 3.52 -2.94
C ASN A 11 -11.23 2.46 -2.65
N TYR A 12 -9.99 2.80 -2.94
CA TYR A 12 -8.80 2.04 -2.58
C TYR A 12 -7.87 2.93 -1.76
N MET A 13 -7.02 2.33 -0.96
CA MET A 13 -6.03 3.06 -0.16
C MET A 13 -4.63 2.54 -0.48
N LEU A 14 -3.71 3.49 -0.71
CA LEU A 14 -2.28 3.21 -0.77
C LEU A 14 -1.66 3.71 0.54
N LEU A 15 -1.00 2.82 1.26
CA LEU A 15 -0.40 3.15 2.55
C LEU A 15 1.08 2.80 2.53
N ASN A 16 1.92 3.81 2.74
CA ASN A 16 3.37 3.67 2.77
C ASN A 16 3.91 3.95 4.16
N GLY A 17 4.77 3.08 4.63
CA GLY A 17 5.38 3.14 5.95
C GLY A 17 6.67 3.94 6.03
N PRO A 18 7.45 3.71 7.09
CA PRO A 18 8.65 4.50 7.39
C PRO A 18 9.65 4.53 6.25
N ASN A 19 10.22 5.70 6.06
CA ASN A 19 11.28 6.01 5.12
C ASN A 19 10.87 6.00 3.64
N LEU A 20 9.64 5.63 3.29
CA LEU A 20 9.18 5.67 1.91
C LEU A 20 9.06 7.10 1.38
N ASN A 21 8.96 8.09 2.27
CA ASN A 21 9.04 9.50 1.89
C ASN A 21 10.40 9.88 1.28
N LEU A 22 11.42 9.05 1.48
CA LEU A 22 12.77 9.30 0.97
C LEU A 22 13.02 8.68 -0.42
N LEU A 23 12.00 8.07 -1.03
CA LEU A 23 12.14 7.51 -2.38
C LEU A 23 12.60 8.58 -3.36
N GLY A 24 13.50 8.19 -4.28
CA GLY A 24 14.09 9.09 -5.25
C GLY A 24 15.33 9.81 -4.75
N THR A 25 15.55 9.87 -3.44
CA THR A 25 16.70 10.54 -2.83
C THR A 25 17.61 9.57 -2.06
N ARG A 26 17.07 8.40 -1.68
CA ARG A 26 17.79 7.39 -0.89
C ARG A 26 18.13 6.19 -1.76
N GLU A 27 19.43 5.86 -1.83
CA GLU A 27 19.91 4.68 -2.57
C GLU A 27 19.31 4.56 -3.99
N PRO A 28 19.50 5.58 -4.86
CA PRO A 28 18.84 5.59 -6.18
C PRO A 28 19.24 4.40 -7.07
N ASP A 29 20.41 3.82 -6.89
CA ASP A 29 20.84 2.63 -7.63
C ASP A 29 20.00 1.39 -7.26
N LEU A 30 19.46 1.36 -6.04
CA LEU A 30 18.66 0.24 -5.56
C LEU A 30 17.16 0.45 -5.80
N TYR A 31 16.66 1.67 -5.57
CA TYR A 31 15.22 1.98 -5.57
C TYR A 31 14.79 2.83 -6.76
N GLY A 32 15.72 3.34 -7.58
CA GLY A 32 15.42 4.24 -8.69
C GLY A 32 15.31 5.70 -8.25
N SER A 33 15.01 6.57 -9.20
CA SER A 33 14.95 8.02 -8.99
C SER A 33 13.54 8.59 -8.85
N GLU A 34 12.50 7.79 -9.03
CA GLU A 34 11.12 8.25 -8.86
C GLU A 34 10.84 8.55 -7.38
N THR A 35 10.22 9.70 -7.13
CA THR A 35 9.79 10.07 -5.78
C THR A 35 8.48 9.38 -5.44
N LEU A 36 8.12 9.37 -4.16
CA LEU A 36 6.83 8.83 -3.73
C LEU A 36 5.68 9.62 -4.37
N GLU A 37 5.82 10.95 -4.47
CA GLU A 37 4.83 11.81 -5.09
C GLU A 37 4.61 11.45 -6.56
N ASP A 38 5.68 11.12 -7.30
CA ASP A 38 5.59 10.68 -8.70
C ASP A 38 4.82 9.38 -8.80
N ILE A 39 5.11 8.44 -7.91
CA ILE A 39 4.44 7.14 -7.87
C ILE A 39 2.95 7.31 -7.57
N GLU A 40 2.63 8.12 -6.55
CA GLU A 40 1.25 8.37 -6.15
C GLU A 40 0.45 9.03 -7.28
N ALA A 41 1.03 10.03 -7.95
CA ALA A 41 0.38 10.71 -9.06
C ALA A 41 0.05 9.74 -10.20
N HIS A 42 1.01 8.87 -10.54
CA HIS A 42 0.82 7.86 -11.58
C HIS A 42 -0.31 6.88 -11.21
N LEU A 43 -0.33 6.42 -9.98
CA LEU A 43 -1.36 5.46 -9.52
C LEU A 43 -2.74 6.10 -9.45
N VAL A 44 -2.83 7.37 -9.06
CA VAL A 44 -4.09 8.12 -9.05
C VAL A 44 -4.65 8.23 -10.47
N GLU A 45 -3.79 8.50 -11.47
CA GLU A 45 -4.22 8.54 -12.88
C GLU A 45 -4.77 7.19 -13.34
N ILE A 46 -4.09 6.10 -13.00
CA ILE A 46 -4.56 4.75 -13.33
C ILE A 46 -5.93 4.47 -12.71
N SER A 47 -6.11 4.86 -11.44
CA SER A 47 -7.39 4.65 -10.76
C SER A 47 -8.52 5.46 -11.39
N LYS A 48 -8.25 6.70 -11.79
CA LYS A 48 -9.23 7.56 -12.46
C LYS A 48 -9.68 6.97 -13.79
N ASP A 49 -8.76 6.41 -14.55
CA ASP A 49 -9.09 5.76 -15.84
C ASP A 49 -10.02 4.57 -15.66
N LYS A 50 -10.07 3.97 -14.48
CA LYS A 50 -10.97 2.89 -14.10
C LYS A 50 -12.15 3.36 -13.25
N GLU A 51 -12.36 4.67 -13.15
CA GLU A 51 -13.45 5.27 -12.38
C GLU A 51 -13.39 4.87 -10.89
N CYS A 52 -12.18 4.82 -10.35
CA CYS A 52 -11.92 4.51 -8.95
C CYS A 52 -11.21 5.66 -8.26
N ASN A 53 -11.32 5.73 -6.94
CA ASN A 53 -10.58 6.66 -6.10
C ASN A 53 -9.44 5.95 -5.41
N LEU A 54 -8.27 6.56 -5.42
CA LEU A 54 -7.12 6.08 -4.64
C LEU A 54 -6.77 7.13 -3.58
N ILE A 55 -6.85 6.73 -2.32
CA ILE A 55 -6.49 7.56 -1.16
C ILE A 55 -5.06 7.19 -0.79
N CYS A 56 -4.12 8.15 -0.88
CA CYS A 56 -2.71 7.89 -0.63
C CYS A 56 -2.26 8.50 0.69
N HIS A 57 -1.57 7.69 1.51
CA HIS A 57 -0.99 8.12 2.78
C HIS A 57 0.42 7.58 2.94
N GLN A 58 1.24 8.31 3.68
CA GLN A 58 2.58 7.88 4.10
C GLN A 58 2.82 8.38 5.53
N SER A 59 3.40 7.55 6.37
CA SER A 59 3.83 7.97 7.71
C SER A 59 5.03 7.16 8.17
N ASN A 60 5.87 7.81 8.97
CA ASN A 60 6.97 7.16 9.69
C ASN A 60 6.53 6.66 11.08
N ALA A 61 5.33 7.01 11.52
CA ALA A 61 4.83 6.66 12.85
C ALA A 61 3.93 5.44 12.79
N GLU A 62 4.30 4.39 13.52
CA GLU A 62 3.51 3.15 13.56
C GLU A 62 2.07 3.41 14.00
N HIS A 63 1.86 4.21 15.05
CA HIS A 63 0.51 4.49 15.57
C HIS A 63 -0.35 5.23 14.54
N GLU A 64 0.26 6.11 13.75
CA GLU A 64 -0.46 6.83 12.70
C GLU A 64 -0.89 5.87 11.58
N LEU A 65 -0.03 4.92 11.21
CA LEU A 65 -0.39 3.90 10.23
C LEU A 65 -1.55 3.03 10.72
N VAL A 66 -1.55 2.69 12.01
CA VAL A 66 -2.66 1.95 12.63
C VAL A 66 -3.96 2.74 12.51
N ASP A 67 -3.93 4.03 12.84
CA ASP A 67 -5.10 4.90 12.75
C ASP A 67 -5.60 5.05 11.31
N LEU A 68 -4.68 5.14 10.35
CA LEU A 68 -5.03 5.22 8.93
C LEU A 68 -5.71 3.94 8.44
N ILE A 69 -5.24 2.78 8.89
CA ILE A 69 -5.89 1.50 8.59
C ILE A 69 -7.32 1.50 9.16
N HIS A 70 -7.49 1.95 10.40
CA HIS A 70 -8.83 2.05 10.99
C HIS A 70 -9.74 2.97 10.17
N SER A 71 -9.21 4.09 9.68
CA SER A 71 -9.99 5.04 8.87
C SER A 71 -10.47 4.46 7.54
N ALA A 72 -9.78 3.44 7.03
CA ALA A 72 -10.15 2.79 5.78
C ALA A 72 -11.55 2.15 5.86
N LYS A 73 -11.94 1.70 7.04
CA LYS A 73 -13.27 1.13 7.26
C LYS A 73 -14.35 2.20 7.10
N ASP A 74 -14.15 3.37 7.70
CA ASP A 74 -15.11 4.49 7.61
C ASP A 74 -15.21 5.03 6.20
N SER A 75 -14.11 5.00 5.45
CA SER A 75 -14.05 5.45 4.06
C SER A 75 -14.49 4.37 3.07
N GLN A 76 -14.95 3.23 3.55
CA GLN A 76 -15.44 2.12 2.71
C GLN A 76 -14.41 1.65 1.68
N VAL A 77 -13.15 1.61 2.07
CA VAL A 77 -12.05 1.13 1.22
C VAL A 77 -12.25 -0.36 0.93
N LYS A 78 -12.15 -0.74 -0.34
CA LYS A 78 -12.33 -2.14 -0.76
C LYS A 78 -11.06 -2.97 -0.67
N CYS A 79 -9.91 -2.34 -0.82
CA CYS A 79 -8.62 -3.02 -0.71
C CYS A 79 -7.55 -2.00 -0.33
N ILE A 80 -6.64 -2.39 0.54
CA ILE A 80 -5.49 -1.58 0.94
C ILE A 80 -4.27 -2.14 0.23
N ILE A 81 -3.49 -1.26 -0.41
CA ILE A 81 -2.17 -1.60 -0.94
C ILE A 81 -1.18 -1.01 0.05
N ILE A 82 -0.40 -1.85 0.71
CA ILE A 82 0.48 -1.42 1.78
C ILE A 82 1.93 -1.81 1.52
N ASN A 83 2.82 -0.81 1.58
CA ASN A 83 4.25 -1.03 1.72
C ASN A 83 4.63 -0.62 3.14
N PRO A 84 4.75 -1.58 4.07
CA PRO A 84 5.00 -1.25 5.48
C PRO A 84 6.43 -0.79 5.77
N GLY A 85 7.31 -0.87 4.76
CA GLY A 85 8.73 -0.64 5.00
C GLY A 85 9.26 -1.66 5.99
N ALA A 86 10.18 -1.23 6.85
CA ALA A 86 10.78 -2.12 7.85
C ALA A 86 9.78 -2.63 8.90
N LEU A 87 8.63 -1.98 9.05
CA LEU A 87 7.62 -2.44 10.02
C LEU A 87 7.02 -3.80 9.65
N THR A 88 7.17 -4.24 8.41
CA THR A 88 6.76 -5.60 8.01
C THR A 88 7.48 -6.67 8.84
N HIS A 89 8.69 -6.37 9.30
CA HIS A 89 9.55 -7.30 10.04
C HIS A 89 9.36 -7.22 11.56
N SER A 90 8.58 -6.28 12.06
CA SER A 90 8.52 -5.99 13.50
C SER A 90 7.13 -5.69 14.05
N SER A 91 6.15 -5.30 13.21
CA SER A 91 4.91 -4.75 13.73
C SER A 91 3.77 -5.76 13.79
N ILE A 92 3.56 -6.30 14.96
CA ILE A 92 2.35 -7.05 15.27
C ILE A 92 1.14 -6.11 15.33
N ALA A 93 1.36 -4.85 15.73
CA ALA A 93 0.28 -3.85 15.79
C ALA A 93 -0.34 -3.59 14.41
N LEU A 94 0.47 -3.51 13.35
CA LEU A 94 -0.05 -3.38 11.98
C LEU A 94 -0.81 -4.62 11.55
N ARG A 95 -0.28 -5.80 11.86
CA ARG A 95 -0.97 -7.06 11.59
C ARG A 95 -2.36 -7.06 12.22
N ASP A 96 -2.45 -6.68 13.49
CA ASP A 96 -3.71 -6.69 14.23
C ASP A 96 -4.68 -5.63 13.69
N ALA A 97 -4.18 -4.48 13.29
CA ALA A 97 -5.02 -3.44 12.68
C ALA A 97 -5.65 -3.92 11.37
N LEU A 98 -4.85 -4.53 10.50
CA LEU A 98 -5.33 -5.07 9.22
C LEU A 98 -6.35 -6.19 9.42
N THR A 99 -6.10 -7.08 10.37
CA THR A 99 -7.05 -8.13 10.72
C THR A 99 -8.34 -7.53 11.31
N GLY A 100 -8.18 -6.52 12.16
CA GLY A 100 -9.31 -5.88 12.86
C GLY A 100 -10.29 -5.19 11.95
N VAL A 101 -9.82 -4.51 10.90
CA VAL A 101 -10.72 -3.85 9.95
C VAL A 101 -11.31 -4.82 8.94
N ASN A 102 -10.70 -5.99 8.78
CA ASN A 102 -11.17 -7.04 7.88
C ASN A 102 -11.34 -6.55 6.42
N ILE A 103 -10.42 -5.72 5.99
CA ILE A 103 -10.33 -5.25 4.60
C ILE A 103 -9.21 -6.02 3.93
N PRO A 104 -9.41 -6.62 2.74
CA PRO A 104 -8.30 -7.29 2.05
C PRO A 104 -7.19 -6.31 1.74
N PHE A 105 -5.94 -6.79 1.81
CA PHE A 105 -4.80 -5.95 1.49
C PHE A 105 -3.77 -6.72 0.68
N ILE A 106 -3.01 -5.98 -0.13
CA ILE A 106 -1.89 -6.52 -0.89
C ILE A 106 -0.62 -5.87 -0.33
N GLU A 107 0.33 -6.70 0.06
CA GLU A 107 1.62 -6.25 0.58
C GLU A 107 2.59 -6.03 -0.58
N VAL A 108 3.26 -4.87 -0.60
CA VAL A 108 4.22 -4.52 -1.65
C VAL A 108 5.56 -4.16 -1.03
N HIS A 109 6.62 -4.70 -1.58
CA HIS A 109 8.00 -4.33 -1.29
C HIS A 109 8.71 -4.03 -2.60
N ILE A 110 9.43 -2.90 -2.66
CA ILE A 110 10.15 -2.47 -3.86
C ILE A 110 11.33 -3.39 -4.11
N SER A 111 12.14 -3.63 -3.06
CA SER A 111 13.27 -4.56 -3.15
C SER A 111 12.81 -5.99 -2.88
N ASN A 112 13.62 -6.95 -3.33
CA ASN A 112 13.41 -8.34 -2.95
C ASN A 112 13.91 -8.55 -1.52
N ILE A 113 12.99 -8.65 -0.57
CA ILE A 113 13.33 -8.79 0.86
C ILE A 113 14.11 -10.07 1.14
N TYR A 114 13.95 -11.11 0.31
CA TYR A 114 14.63 -12.39 0.48
C TYR A 114 16.10 -12.35 0.03
N ALA A 115 16.48 -11.31 -0.71
CA ALA A 115 17.86 -11.09 -1.15
C ALA A 115 18.62 -10.13 -0.23
N ARG A 116 18.02 -9.69 0.85
CA ARG A 116 18.60 -8.76 1.83
C ARG A 116 19.05 -9.52 3.09
N GLU A 117 19.26 -8.78 4.18
CA GLU A 117 19.71 -9.38 5.46
C GLU A 117 18.68 -10.40 5.98
N ASP A 118 19.13 -11.41 6.68
CA ASP A 118 18.28 -12.50 7.20
C ASP A 118 17.09 -11.98 8.02
N PHE A 119 17.27 -10.90 8.79
CA PHE A 119 16.19 -10.35 9.60
C PHE A 119 15.08 -9.73 8.78
N ARG A 120 15.28 -9.52 7.46
CA ARG A 120 14.27 -8.97 6.56
C ARG A 120 13.48 -10.03 5.81
N GLN A 121 13.74 -11.31 6.04
CA GLN A 121 13.10 -12.36 5.28
C GLN A 121 11.71 -12.73 5.81
N LYS A 122 11.39 -12.34 7.04
CA LYS A 122 10.08 -12.62 7.64
C LYS A 122 9.21 -11.37 7.64
N SER A 123 7.95 -11.52 7.19
CA SER A 123 6.93 -10.48 7.34
C SER A 123 5.83 -10.97 8.27
N TYR A 124 5.40 -10.10 9.19
CA TYR A 124 4.25 -10.36 10.06
C TYR A 124 2.92 -10.15 9.35
N LEU A 125 2.94 -9.69 8.09
CA LEU A 125 1.74 -9.38 7.33
C LEU A 125 1.44 -10.39 6.22
N SER A 126 2.47 -11.06 5.68
CA SER A 126 2.35 -11.82 4.43
C SER A 126 1.36 -12.97 4.51
N ASP A 127 1.26 -13.65 5.63
CA ASP A 127 0.38 -14.80 5.77
C ASP A 127 -1.11 -14.43 5.82
N ILE A 128 -1.44 -13.17 6.16
CA ILE A 128 -2.83 -12.69 6.19
C ILE A 128 -3.17 -11.80 5.00
N ALA A 129 -2.21 -11.53 4.12
CA ALA A 129 -2.41 -10.70 2.93
C ALA A 129 -3.17 -11.46 1.85
N GLU A 130 -3.91 -10.73 1.02
CA GLU A 130 -4.52 -11.27 -0.20
C GLU A 130 -3.45 -11.74 -1.18
N GLY A 131 -2.31 -11.04 -1.21
CA GLY A 131 -1.15 -11.37 -2.01
C GLY A 131 0.04 -10.52 -1.61
N VAL A 132 1.22 -10.92 -2.09
CA VAL A 132 2.48 -10.23 -1.81
C VAL A 132 3.23 -10.01 -3.12
N ILE A 133 3.72 -8.79 -3.32
CA ILE A 133 4.60 -8.45 -4.42
C ILE A 133 5.91 -7.98 -3.81
N SER A 134 7.01 -8.60 -4.18
CA SER A 134 8.32 -8.27 -3.63
C SER A 134 9.38 -8.33 -4.71
N GLY A 135 10.19 -7.28 -4.83
CA GLY A 135 11.36 -7.29 -5.70
C GLY A 135 11.13 -6.81 -7.12
N LEU A 136 9.97 -6.29 -7.44
CA LEU A 136 9.64 -5.82 -8.80
C LEU A 136 9.81 -4.31 -8.98
N GLY A 137 10.51 -3.65 -8.04
CA GLY A 137 10.70 -2.21 -8.11
C GLY A 137 9.40 -1.45 -7.84
N VAL A 138 9.35 -0.20 -8.28
CA VAL A 138 8.18 0.67 -8.09
C VAL A 138 6.98 0.21 -8.91
N GLU A 139 7.19 -0.54 -9.97
CA GLU A 139 6.11 -1.15 -10.77
C GLU A 139 5.25 -2.09 -9.95
N GLY A 140 5.76 -2.61 -8.84
CA GLY A 140 5.00 -3.45 -7.93
C GLY A 140 3.72 -2.77 -7.41
N TYR A 141 3.75 -1.47 -7.21
CA TYR A 141 2.57 -0.70 -6.79
C TYR A 141 1.47 -0.75 -7.85
N GLU A 142 1.83 -0.53 -9.12
CA GLU A 142 0.86 -0.57 -10.22
C GLU A 142 0.24 -1.96 -10.36
N LEU A 143 1.06 -3.00 -10.29
CA LEU A 143 0.59 -4.38 -10.37
C LEU A 143 -0.41 -4.69 -9.25
N ALA A 144 -0.12 -4.23 -8.03
CA ALA A 144 -1.02 -4.41 -6.90
C ALA A 144 -2.35 -3.67 -7.10
N LEU A 145 -2.29 -2.42 -7.54
CA LEU A 145 -3.49 -1.61 -7.78
C LEU A 145 -4.37 -2.21 -8.89
N VAL A 146 -3.75 -2.62 -10.00
CA VAL A 146 -4.48 -3.26 -11.11
C VAL A 146 -5.18 -4.53 -10.62
N LYS A 147 -4.49 -5.35 -9.85
CA LYS A 147 -5.08 -6.57 -9.28
C LYS A 147 -6.24 -6.24 -8.34
N ALA A 148 -6.07 -5.25 -7.47
CA ALA A 148 -7.10 -4.84 -6.53
C ALA A 148 -8.37 -4.37 -7.26
N MET A 149 -8.21 -3.49 -8.26
CA MET A 149 -9.33 -2.98 -9.04
C MET A 149 -10.05 -4.09 -9.81
N LYS A 150 -9.32 -5.08 -10.27
CA LYS A 150 -9.87 -6.21 -11.01
C LYS A 150 -10.67 -7.15 -10.12
N LYS A 151 -10.20 -7.36 -8.88
CA LYS A 151 -10.79 -8.34 -7.96
C LYS A 151 -11.92 -7.77 -7.11
N PHE A 152 -11.81 -6.51 -6.69
CA PHE A 152 -12.70 -5.92 -5.68
C PHE A 152 -13.57 -4.78 -6.18
N ASN A 153 -13.55 -4.52 -7.45
CA ASN A 153 -14.33 -3.44 -8.04
C ASN A 153 -15.82 -3.83 -8.19
#